data_cc8d172b36cf160448e50ee56f69a547
#
_entry.id   cc8d172b36cf160448e50ee56f69a547
#
_cell.length_a   1.000
_cell.length_b   1.000
_cell.length_c   1.000
_cell.angle_alpha   90.00
_cell.angle_beta   90.00
_cell.angle_gamma   90.00
#
_symmetry.space_group_name_H-M   'P 1'
#
loop_
_entity.id
_entity.type
_entity.pdbx_description
1 polymer ?
#
loop_
_entity_poly.entity_id
_entity_poly.type
_entity_poly.pdbx_seq_one_letter_code
_entity_poly.pdbx_strand_id
1 'polypeptide(L)'
;YQHGEVFVTDDGAETDLDLGHYERFIDINLTKNSNITTGKVYWSVLSKERRGEYLGSTVQVIPHITNEIKSRFYRNPAAADTEIAIIEVGGTVGDIESQPFLESIRQFQHEVGHDNAILIHVTLIPYLSASQELKTKPTQASVKDLQGMGIQPDIIVCRTERPLSDEMKEKLALFCDIDKDAVIENKTLNSIYEVPLLLSEEGMDRIVLEK
;
A
#
# COMPACT_ATOMS: atom_id res chain seq x y z
N TYR A 1 9.40 16.89 9.03
CA TYR A 1 8.33 16.03 9.63
C TYR A 1 8.12 16.41 11.08
N GLN A 2 6.86 16.48 11.52
CA GLN A 2 6.50 16.91 12.88
C GLN A 2 6.78 15.86 13.96
N HIS A 3 7.06 14.62 13.56
CA HIS A 3 7.36 13.50 14.47
C HIS A 3 8.76 13.58 15.10
N GLY A 4 9.63 14.49 14.61
CA GLY A 4 11.01 14.61 15.08
C GLY A 4 11.95 13.48 14.60
N GLU A 5 11.44 12.49 13.91
CA GLU A 5 12.20 11.39 13.33
C GLU A 5 12.04 11.43 11.81
N VAL A 6 13.15 11.53 11.10
CA VAL A 6 13.19 11.54 9.64
C VAL A 6 14.31 10.63 9.15
N PHE A 7 14.10 10.03 7.99
CA PHE A 7 15.15 9.41 7.22
C PHE A 7 15.61 10.39 6.13
N VAL A 8 16.91 10.56 5.96
CA VAL A 8 17.47 11.42 4.92
C VAL A 8 18.12 10.55 3.86
N THR A 9 17.63 10.65 2.63
CA THR A 9 18.17 9.94 1.49
C THR A 9 19.54 10.52 1.09
N ASP A 10 20.35 9.77 0.34
CA ASP A 10 21.68 10.22 -0.12
C ASP A 10 21.62 11.50 -0.98
N ASP A 11 20.49 11.74 -1.67
CA ASP A 11 20.25 12.96 -2.44
C ASP A 11 19.67 14.11 -1.61
N GLY A 12 19.68 13.98 -0.27
CA GLY A 12 19.34 15.02 0.70
C GLY A 12 17.86 15.27 0.93
N ALA A 13 16.98 14.36 0.53
CA ALA A 13 15.56 14.49 0.82
C ALA A 13 15.24 13.99 2.23
N GLU A 14 14.53 14.81 3.01
CA GLU A 14 13.89 14.39 4.26
C GLU A 14 12.62 13.60 3.93
N THR A 15 12.52 12.40 4.46
CA THR A 15 11.44 11.45 4.19
C THR A 15 10.94 10.82 5.47
N ASP A 16 9.91 9.99 5.37
CA ASP A 16 9.45 9.14 6.45
C ASP A 16 10.54 8.13 6.86
N LEU A 17 10.56 7.76 8.14
CA LEU A 17 11.51 6.82 8.71
C LEU A 17 11.46 5.44 8.05
N ASP A 18 10.30 5.05 7.55
CA ASP A 18 10.08 3.76 6.89
C ASP A 18 10.98 3.53 5.67
N LEU A 19 11.41 4.59 4.97
CA LEU A 19 12.34 4.48 3.86
C LEU A 19 13.67 3.85 4.27
N GLY A 20 14.15 4.13 5.48
CA GLY A 20 15.34 3.49 6.02
C GLY A 20 15.18 1.98 6.22
N HIS A 21 13.97 1.53 6.56
CA HIS A 21 13.67 0.10 6.62
C HIS A 21 13.64 -0.51 5.22
N TYR A 22 13.05 0.16 4.24
CA TYR A 22 12.99 -0.34 2.86
C TYR A 22 14.39 -0.50 2.27
N GLU A 23 15.27 0.51 2.40
CA GLU A 23 16.67 0.41 1.96
C GLU A 23 17.39 -0.79 2.57
N ARG A 24 17.14 -1.03 3.87
CA ARG A 24 17.77 -2.14 4.59
C ARG A 24 17.37 -3.51 4.05
N PHE A 25 16.09 -3.68 3.64
CA PHE A 25 15.60 -4.96 3.14
C PHE A 25 15.90 -5.20 1.67
N ILE A 26 15.93 -4.13 0.84
CA ILE A 26 16.16 -4.26 -0.60
C ILE A 26 17.60 -4.00 -1.03
N ASP A 27 18.45 -3.52 -0.10
CA ASP A 27 19.87 -3.17 -0.32
C ASP A 27 20.07 -2.20 -1.51
N ILE A 28 19.18 -1.23 -1.64
CA ILE A 28 19.21 -0.18 -2.68
C ILE A 28 18.97 1.17 -2.01
N ASN A 29 19.81 2.17 -2.32
CA ASN A 29 19.59 3.52 -1.86
C ASN A 29 18.37 4.14 -2.55
N LEU A 30 17.41 4.58 -1.76
CA LEU A 30 16.24 5.30 -2.23
C LEU A 30 16.56 6.77 -2.48
N THR A 31 15.70 7.44 -3.23
CA THR A 31 15.89 8.84 -3.62
C THR A 31 14.66 9.68 -3.25
N LYS A 32 14.77 11.00 -3.42
CA LYS A 32 13.64 11.93 -3.28
C LYS A 32 12.40 11.56 -4.08
N ASN A 33 12.55 10.74 -5.13
CA ASN A 33 11.43 10.26 -5.95
C ASN A 33 10.71 9.05 -5.32
N SER A 34 11.34 8.41 -4.34
CA SER A 34 10.77 7.26 -3.63
C SER A 34 9.77 7.66 -2.53
N ASN A 35 9.55 8.97 -2.30
CA ASN A 35 8.60 9.48 -1.32
C ASN A 35 7.64 10.49 -1.95
N ILE A 36 6.36 10.13 -1.98
CA ILE A 36 5.29 10.95 -2.54
C ILE A 36 4.40 11.42 -1.39
N THR A 37 4.36 12.73 -1.13
CA THR A 37 3.48 13.31 -0.12
C THR A 37 2.33 14.07 -0.76
N THR A 38 1.18 14.13 -0.07
CA THR A 38 0.01 14.92 -0.47
C THR A 38 0.41 16.36 -0.79
N GLY A 39 1.22 16.99 0.08
CA GLY A 39 1.70 18.37 -0.14
C GLY A 39 2.48 18.54 -1.43
N LYS A 40 3.40 17.63 -1.76
CA LYS A 40 4.15 17.67 -3.04
C LYS A 40 3.24 17.53 -4.25
N VAL A 41 2.22 16.67 -4.18
CA VAL A 41 1.25 16.46 -5.26
C VAL A 41 0.43 17.72 -5.50
N TYR A 42 -0.22 18.23 -4.46
CA TYR A 42 -1.07 19.44 -4.57
C TYR A 42 -0.26 20.65 -4.99
N TRP A 43 0.93 20.85 -4.43
CA TRP A 43 1.82 21.94 -4.84
C TRP A 43 2.19 21.88 -6.32
N SER A 44 2.47 20.69 -6.85
CA SER A 44 2.75 20.49 -8.26
C SER A 44 1.57 20.92 -9.13
N VAL A 45 0.36 20.45 -8.80
CA VAL A 45 -0.86 20.76 -9.58
C VAL A 45 -1.19 22.25 -9.49
N LEU A 46 -1.17 22.87 -8.31
CA LEU A 46 -1.40 24.29 -8.13
C LEU A 46 -0.39 25.16 -8.88
N SER A 47 0.87 24.73 -8.88
CA SER A 47 1.92 25.45 -9.62
C SER A 47 1.72 25.37 -11.13
N LYS A 48 1.30 24.24 -11.66
CA LYS A 48 0.94 24.06 -13.08
C LYS A 48 -0.26 24.92 -13.46
N GLU A 49 -1.30 24.93 -12.60
CA GLU A 49 -2.48 25.78 -12.82
C GLU A 49 -2.11 27.26 -12.91
N ARG A 50 -1.30 27.75 -11.98
CA ARG A 50 -0.83 29.16 -11.98
C ARG A 50 0.01 29.54 -13.20
N ARG A 51 0.72 28.59 -13.78
CA ARG A 51 1.45 28.79 -15.04
C ARG A 51 0.59 28.64 -16.29
N GLY A 52 -0.72 28.34 -16.15
CA GLY A 52 -1.65 28.18 -17.25
C GLY A 52 -1.51 26.86 -18.02
N GLU A 53 -0.85 25.86 -17.46
CA GLU A 53 -0.59 24.58 -18.14
C GLU A 53 -1.86 23.77 -18.41
N TYR A 54 -2.97 24.08 -17.74
CA TYR A 54 -4.26 23.43 -17.96
C TYR A 54 -5.18 24.18 -18.94
N LEU A 55 -4.67 25.21 -19.61
CA LEU A 55 -5.34 25.91 -20.71
C LEU A 55 -6.77 26.40 -20.37
N GLY A 56 -7.00 26.85 -19.14
CA GLY A 56 -8.28 27.34 -18.65
C GLY A 56 -9.28 26.26 -18.22
N SER A 57 -8.89 25.00 -18.21
CA SER A 57 -9.74 23.92 -17.69
C SER A 57 -9.93 24.07 -16.18
N THR A 58 -11.08 23.66 -15.66
CA THR A 58 -11.32 23.57 -14.22
C THR A 58 -10.46 22.46 -13.63
N VAL A 59 -9.55 22.83 -12.73
CA VAL A 59 -8.68 21.86 -12.05
C VAL A 59 -9.45 21.15 -10.94
N GLN A 60 -9.42 19.82 -10.92
CA GLN A 60 -10.17 18.96 -10.01
C GLN A 60 -9.28 17.86 -9.45
N VAL A 61 -9.73 17.18 -8.39
CA VAL A 61 -9.03 16.01 -7.85
C VAL A 61 -8.91 14.93 -8.94
N ILE A 62 -10.02 14.62 -9.60
CA ILE A 62 -10.05 13.75 -10.77
C ILE A 62 -10.30 14.67 -12.01
N PRO A 63 -9.44 14.68 -13.01
CA PRO A 63 -8.25 13.82 -13.19
C PRO A 63 -6.92 14.44 -12.75
N HIS A 64 -6.84 15.69 -12.31
CA HIS A 64 -5.57 16.43 -12.23
C HIS A 64 -4.68 15.93 -11.09
N ILE A 65 -5.22 15.77 -9.88
CA ILE A 65 -4.47 15.22 -8.74
C ILE A 65 -4.16 13.74 -8.96
N THR A 66 -5.15 12.96 -9.42
CA THR A 66 -4.93 11.53 -9.67
C THR A 66 -3.90 11.28 -10.77
N ASN A 67 -3.90 12.08 -11.84
CA ASN A 67 -2.87 11.99 -12.88
C ASN A 67 -1.48 12.39 -12.39
N GLU A 68 -1.38 13.39 -11.51
CA GLU A 68 -0.11 13.75 -10.89
C GLU A 68 0.42 12.62 -10.01
N ILE A 69 -0.43 11.97 -9.22
CA ILE A 69 -0.06 10.80 -8.40
C ILE A 69 0.41 9.66 -9.32
N LYS A 70 -0.40 9.27 -10.32
CA LYS A 70 -0.04 8.19 -11.26
C LYS A 70 1.27 8.50 -12.01
N SER A 71 1.49 9.75 -12.41
CA SER A 71 2.73 10.15 -13.07
C SER A 71 3.96 9.90 -12.20
N ARG A 72 3.81 9.91 -10.88
CA ARG A 72 4.90 9.63 -9.94
C ARG A 72 5.15 8.13 -9.78
N PHE A 73 4.12 7.29 -9.91
CA PHE A 73 4.30 5.84 -9.98
C PHE A 73 5.18 5.43 -11.18
N TYR A 74 5.01 6.12 -12.31
CA TYR A 74 5.82 5.88 -13.51
C TYR A 74 7.22 6.51 -13.47
N ARG A 75 7.45 7.52 -12.64
CA ARG A 75 8.69 8.33 -12.65
C ARG A 75 9.83 7.79 -11.81
N ASN A 76 9.75 6.59 -11.29
CA ASN A 76 10.88 6.08 -10.54
C ASN A 76 12.10 5.96 -11.49
N PRO A 77 13.15 6.79 -11.33
CA PRO A 77 14.28 6.83 -12.28
C PRO A 77 15.18 5.58 -12.22
N ALA A 78 15.03 4.75 -11.18
CA ALA A 78 15.61 3.42 -11.16
C ALA A 78 14.91 2.44 -12.12
N ALA A 79 13.80 2.87 -12.75
CA ALA A 79 12.87 2.01 -13.49
C ALA A 79 13.36 1.55 -14.87
N ALA A 80 14.49 2.05 -15.40
CA ALA A 80 14.97 1.61 -16.72
C ALA A 80 15.33 0.11 -16.74
N ASP A 81 15.68 -0.47 -15.55
CA ASP A 81 16.03 -1.87 -15.38
C ASP A 81 15.23 -2.55 -14.25
N THR A 82 14.17 -1.90 -13.75
CA THR A 82 13.37 -2.43 -12.63
C THR A 82 12.25 -3.30 -13.17
N GLU A 83 12.27 -4.59 -12.83
CA GLU A 83 11.22 -5.54 -13.21
C GLU A 83 9.99 -5.44 -12.30
N ILE A 84 10.18 -5.05 -11.03
CA ILE A 84 9.10 -4.97 -10.01
C ILE A 84 9.19 -3.63 -9.28
N ALA A 85 8.07 -2.91 -9.22
CA ALA A 85 7.91 -1.71 -8.41
C ALA A 85 6.95 -1.96 -7.25
N ILE A 86 7.36 -1.66 -6.03
CA ILE A 86 6.52 -1.75 -4.83
C ILE A 86 6.07 -0.33 -4.46
N ILE A 87 4.76 -0.13 -4.44
CA ILE A 87 4.14 1.15 -4.06
C ILE A 87 3.40 0.95 -2.75
N GLU A 88 3.84 1.63 -1.71
CA GLU A 88 3.17 1.61 -0.41
C GLU A 88 2.29 2.85 -0.27
N VAL A 89 1.08 2.67 0.25
CA VAL A 89 0.16 3.76 0.58
C VAL A 89 -0.20 3.67 2.04
N GLY A 90 0.28 4.65 2.80
CA GLY A 90 0.02 4.77 4.22
C GLY A 90 -1.40 5.22 4.56
N GLY A 91 -1.76 5.07 5.83
CA GLY A 91 -3.05 5.44 6.37
C GLY A 91 -4.06 4.30 6.36
N THR A 92 -5.25 4.60 6.85
CA THR A 92 -6.36 3.65 6.95
C THR A 92 -7.29 3.80 5.76
N VAL A 93 -7.75 2.69 5.19
CA VAL A 93 -8.79 2.71 4.15
C VAL A 93 -10.05 3.36 4.72
N GLY A 94 -10.59 4.34 3.99
CA GLY A 94 -11.73 5.15 4.44
C GLY A 94 -11.35 6.54 4.93
N ASP A 95 -10.08 6.79 5.25
CA ASP A 95 -9.61 8.14 5.61
C ASP A 95 -9.64 9.06 4.39
N ILE A 96 -10.08 10.30 4.60
CA ILE A 96 -10.23 11.31 3.53
C ILE A 96 -8.89 11.58 2.85
N GLU A 97 -7.80 11.59 3.61
CA GLU A 97 -6.44 11.86 3.13
C GLU A 97 -5.95 10.81 2.13
N SER A 98 -6.40 9.57 2.27
CA SER A 98 -6.00 8.44 1.42
C SER A 98 -6.80 8.35 0.13
N GLN A 99 -7.99 8.96 0.06
CA GLN A 99 -8.92 8.78 -1.06
C GLN A 99 -8.32 9.13 -2.44
N PRO A 100 -7.58 10.24 -2.65
CA PRO A 100 -6.98 10.53 -3.95
C PRO A 100 -5.94 9.50 -4.38
N PHE A 101 -5.21 8.89 -3.42
CA PHE A 101 -4.23 7.85 -3.69
C PHE A 101 -4.92 6.53 -4.05
N LEU A 102 -5.94 6.13 -3.30
CA LEU A 102 -6.72 4.92 -3.60
C LEU A 102 -7.41 5.01 -4.95
N GLU A 103 -8.02 6.15 -5.28
CA GLU A 103 -8.60 6.38 -6.60
C GLU A 103 -7.53 6.33 -7.71
N SER A 104 -6.32 6.85 -7.44
CA SER A 104 -5.20 6.75 -8.38
C SER A 104 -4.74 5.31 -8.60
N ILE A 105 -4.72 4.48 -7.54
CA ILE A 105 -4.39 3.05 -7.63
C ILE A 105 -5.44 2.32 -8.48
N ARG A 106 -6.73 2.57 -8.22
CA ARG A 106 -7.81 1.98 -9.02
C ARG A 106 -7.66 2.29 -10.51
N GLN A 107 -7.39 3.55 -10.84
CA GLN A 107 -7.15 3.98 -12.22
C GLN A 107 -5.88 3.36 -12.79
N PHE A 108 -4.80 3.35 -12.01
CA PHE A 108 -3.50 2.80 -12.40
C PHE A 108 -3.59 1.32 -12.73
N GLN A 109 -4.24 0.52 -11.87
CA GLN A 109 -4.46 -0.90 -12.13
C GLN A 109 -5.22 -1.14 -13.44
N HIS A 110 -6.23 -0.30 -13.72
CA HIS A 110 -6.97 -0.36 -14.98
C HIS A 110 -6.08 0.00 -16.19
N GLU A 111 -5.19 0.98 -16.05
CA GLU A 111 -4.29 1.43 -17.12
C GLU A 111 -3.21 0.40 -17.45
N VAL A 112 -2.61 -0.24 -16.45
CA VAL A 112 -1.54 -1.22 -16.65
C VAL A 112 -2.08 -2.63 -16.91
N GLY A 113 -3.34 -2.90 -16.57
CA GLY A 113 -3.97 -4.21 -16.62
C GLY A 113 -3.78 -5.00 -15.32
N HIS A 114 -4.75 -5.85 -15.00
CA HIS A 114 -4.76 -6.64 -13.77
C HIS A 114 -3.60 -7.65 -13.69
N ASP A 115 -3.09 -8.11 -14.82
CA ASP A 115 -1.96 -9.03 -14.87
C ASP A 115 -0.61 -8.35 -14.58
N ASN A 116 -0.58 -7.02 -14.50
CA ASN A 116 0.62 -6.24 -14.27
C ASN A 116 0.61 -5.50 -12.92
N ALA A 117 -0.41 -5.68 -12.10
CA ALA A 117 -0.53 -5.04 -10.80
C ALA A 117 -1.21 -5.95 -9.79
N ILE A 118 -0.53 -6.24 -8.69
CA ILE A 118 -1.04 -7.02 -7.55
C ILE A 118 -1.39 -6.05 -6.44
N LEU A 119 -2.57 -6.22 -5.87
CA LEU A 119 -3.05 -5.41 -4.76
C LEU A 119 -2.99 -6.21 -3.45
N ILE A 120 -2.10 -5.78 -2.56
CA ILE A 120 -1.90 -6.39 -1.24
C ILE A 120 -2.48 -5.47 -0.19
N HIS A 121 -3.46 -5.96 0.55
CA HIS A 121 -4.11 -5.20 1.62
C HIS A 121 -3.65 -5.68 3.00
N VAL A 122 -2.97 -4.81 3.73
CA VAL A 122 -2.50 -5.10 5.10
C VAL A 122 -3.59 -4.71 6.09
N THR A 123 -4.01 -5.64 6.94
CA THR A 123 -5.09 -5.44 7.91
C THR A 123 -4.68 -5.84 9.32
N LEU A 124 -5.50 -5.48 10.30
CA LEU A 124 -5.31 -5.87 11.69
C LEU A 124 -6.42 -6.82 12.14
N ILE A 125 -6.02 -7.94 12.75
CA ILE A 125 -6.91 -8.84 13.48
C ILE A 125 -6.63 -8.70 14.97
N PRO A 126 -7.39 -7.87 15.70
CA PRO A 126 -7.13 -7.63 17.11
C PRO A 126 -7.49 -8.84 17.97
N TYR A 127 -6.67 -9.09 18.98
CA TYR A 127 -6.96 -10.03 20.05
C TYR A 127 -7.62 -9.30 21.22
N LEU A 128 -8.81 -9.75 21.60
CA LEU A 128 -9.53 -9.22 22.76
C LEU A 128 -9.20 -10.06 23.99
N SER A 129 -8.36 -9.55 24.89
CA SER A 129 -7.91 -10.25 26.09
C SER A 129 -9.05 -10.62 27.04
N ALA A 130 -10.11 -9.79 27.10
CA ALA A 130 -11.27 -10.05 27.97
C ALA A 130 -12.11 -11.26 27.55
N SER A 131 -12.29 -11.47 26.23
CA SER A 131 -13.02 -12.62 25.67
C SER A 131 -12.09 -13.71 25.16
N GLN A 132 -10.79 -13.50 25.20
CA GLN A 132 -9.73 -14.42 24.72
C GLN A 132 -9.95 -14.87 23.27
N GLU A 133 -10.37 -13.94 22.39
CA GLU A 133 -10.66 -14.24 21.00
C GLU A 133 -10.07 -13.23 20.02
N LEU A 134 -9.76 -13.72 18.81
CA LEU A 134 -9.42 -12.88 17.67
C LEU A 134 -10.68 -12.38 16.97
N LYS A 135 -10.69 -11.15 16.49
CA LYS A 135 -11.83 -10.52 15.79
C LYS A 135 -11.50 -10.28 14.32
N THR A 136 -12.17 -11.00 13.43
CA THR A 136 -12.05 -10.83 11.97
C THR A 136 -12.87 -9.67 11.40
N LYS A 137 -13.81 -9.12 12.16
CA LYS A 137 -14.71 -8.05 11.70
C LYS A 137 -13.98 -6.78 11.22
N PRO A 138 -12.93 -6.27 11.89
CA PRO A 138 -12.22 -5.10 11.42
C PRO A 138 -11.60 -5.31 10.04
N THR A 139 -10.98 -6.46 9.79
CA THR A 139 -10.46 -6.85 8.47
C THR A 139 -11.56 -6.90 7.42
N GLN A 140 -12.69 -7.57 7.71
CA GLN A 140 -13.83 -7.64 6.79
C GLN A 140 -14.37 -6.26 6.44
N ALA A 141 -14.48 -5.35 7.43
CA ALA A 141 -14.93 -3.98 7.21
C ALA A 141 -13.96 -3.20 6.31
N SER A 142 -12.66 -3.26 6.61
CA SER A 142 -11.62 -2.59 5.83
C SER A 142 -11.58 -3.06 4.37
N VAL A 143 -11.70 -4.37 4.13
CA VAL A 143 -11.77 -4.91 2.75
C VAL A 143 -13.04 -4.46 2.06
N LYS A 144 -14.19 -4.44 2.75
CA LYS A 144 -15.45 -3.98 2.18
C LYS A 144 -15.40 -2.49 1.79
N ASP A 145 -14.75 -1.66 2.59
CA ASP A 145 -14.56 -0.24 2.27
C ASP A 145 -13.69 -0.10 1.02
N LEU A 146 -12.63 -0.89 0.89
CA LEU A 146 -11.76 -0.91 -0.29
C LEU A 146 -12.52 -1.37 -1.54
N GLN A 147 -13.31 -2.45 -1.43
CA GLN A 147 -14.19 -2.94 -2.49
C GLN A 147 -15.24 -1.88 -2.90
N GLY A 148 -15.76 -1.12 -1.93
CA GLY A 148 -16.66 -0.01 -2.18
C GLY A 148 -16.05 1.11 -3.04
N MET A 149 -14.73 1.23 -3.07
CA MET A 149 -13.98 2.12 -3.95
C MET A 149 -13.64 1.49 -5.31
N GLY A 150 -14.06 0.25 -5.56
CA GLY A 150 -13.77 -0.48 -6.80
C GLY A 150 -12.38 -1.12 -6.83
N ILE A 151 -11.80 -1.39 -5.66
CA ILE A 151 -10.48 -2.03 -5.52
C ILE A 151 -10.68 -3.41 -4.86
N GLN A 152 -10.36 -4.47 -5.57
CA GLN A 152 -10.34 -5.83 -5.04
C GLN A 152 -8.91 -6.21 -4.70
N PRO A 153 -8.59 -6.52 -3.42
CA PRO A 153 -7.27 -7.02 -3.08
C PRO A 153 -7.07 -8.44 -3.62
N ASP A 154 -5.87 -8.73 -4.09
CA ASP A 154 -5.43 -10.08 -4.49
C ASP A 154 -4.95 -10.88 -3.28
N ILE A 155 -4.33 -10.20 -2.32
CA ILE A 155 -3.77 -10.79 -1.10
C ILE A 155 -4.19 -9.93 0.09
N ILE A 156 -4.54 -10.59 1.20
CA ILE A 156 -4.76 -9.92 2.49
C ILE A 156 -3.69 -10.40 3.46
N VAL A 157 -2.88 -9.46 3.97
CA VAL A 157 -1.90 -9.72 5.01
C VAL A 157 -2.52 -9.35 6.37
N CYS A 158 -2.76 -10.35 7.20
CA CYS A 158 -3.42 -10.23 8.48
C CYS A 158 -2.40 -10.07 9.61
N ARG A 159 -2.19 -8.85 10.09
CA ARG A 159 -1.38 -8.61 11.29
C ARG A 159 -2.14 -9.09 12.51
N THR A 160 -1.50 -9.93 13.32
CA THR A 160 -2.13 -10.54 14.49
C THR A 160 -1.13 -10.83 15.61
N GLU A 161 -1.59 -10.91 16.85
CA GLU A 161 -0.77 -11.31 17.99
C GLU A 161 -0.80 -12.85 18.22
N ARG A 162 -1.77 -13.52 17.63
CA ARG A 162 -2.01 -14.96 17.82
C ARG A 162 -2.18 -15.63 16.45
N PRO A 163 -1.87 -16.91 16.34
CA PRO A 163 -2.09 -17.67 15.12
C PRO A 163 -3.56 -17.65 14.69
N LEU A 164 -3.78 -17.58 13.38
CA LEU A 164 -5.09 -17.72 12.78
C LEU A 164 -5.44 -19.21 12.61
N SER A 165 -6.66 -19.60 13.00
CA SER A 165 -7.15 -20.92 12.66
C SER A 165 -7.53 -21.03 11.20
N ASP A 166 -7.52 -22.24 10.66
CA ASP A 166 -7.99 -22.52 9.29
C ASP A 166 -9.43 -22.02 9.06
N GLU A 167 -10.30 -22.20 10.06
CA GLU A 167 -11.69 -21.71 10.02
C GLU A 167 -11.73 -20.17 9.90
N MET A 168 -10.82 -19.45 10.55
CA MET A 168 -10.74 -18.00 10.43
C MET A 168 -10.25 -17.57 9.06
N LYS A 169 -9.25 -18.26 8.49
CA LYS A 169 -8.76 -18.02 7.12
C LYS A 169 -9.89 -18.28 6.09
N GLU A 170 -10.62 -19.38 6.21
CA GLU A 170 -11.79 -19.69 5.36
C GLU A 170 -12.88 -18.63 5.47
N LYS A 171 -13.18 -18.17 6.67
CA LYS A 171 -14.16 -17.12 6.90
C LYS A 171 -13.73 -15.80 6.25
N LEU A 172 -12.47 -15.40 6.38
CA LEU A 172 -11.94 -14.20 5.74
C LEU A 172 -11.98 -14.33 4.22
N ALA A 173 -11.55 -15.46 3.68
CA ALA A 173 -11.59 -15.76 2.25
C ALA A 173 -13.01 -15.57 1.69
N LEU A 174 -14.00 -16.16 2.35
CA LEU A 174 -15.41 -16.07 1.95
C LEU A 174 -15.95 -14.62 2.00
N PHE A 175 -15.69 -13.90 3.09
CA PHE A 175 -16.24 -12.54 3.26
C PHE A 175 -15.50 -11.46 2.48
N CYS A 176 -14.25 -11.70 2.10
CA CYS A 176 -13.41 -10.78 1.37
C CYS A 176 -13.30 -11.11 -0.13
N ASP A 177 -13.94 -12.20 -0.57
CA ASP A 177 -13.92 -12.65 -1.97
C ASP A 177 -12.50 -12.86 -2.51
N ILE A 178 -11.73 -13.67 -1.79
CA ILE A 178 -10.36 -14.06 -2.15
C ILE A 178 -10.13 -15.55 -1.89
N ASP A 179 -9.07 -16.10 -2.46
CA ASP A 179 -8.65 -17.47 -2.17
C ASP A 179 -8.17 -17.62 -0.73
N LYS A 180 -8.43 -18.77 -0.10
CA LYS A 180 -7.96 -19.06 1.28
C LYS A 180 -6.45 -18.92 1.41
N ASP A 181 -5.72 -19.38 0.42
CA ASP A 181 -4.25 -19.32 0.39
C ASP A 181 -3.72 -17.89 0.29
N ALA A 182 -4.54 -16.93 -0.20
CA ALA A 182 -4.21 -15.51 -0.26
C ALA A 182 -4.51 -14.75 1.05
N VAL A 183 -5.00 -15.45 2.10
CA VAL A 183 -5.11 -14.91 3.46
C VAL A 183 -3.83 -15.24 4.22
N ILE A 184 -2.90 -14.31 4.22
CA ILE A 184 -1.56 -14.46 4.79
C ILE A 184 -1.55 -14.07 6.25
N GLU A 185 -1.08 -14.95 7.11
CA GLU A 185 -0.85 -14.63 8.52
C GLU A 185 0.47 -13.86 8.69
N ASN A 186 0.41 -12.73 9.39
CA ASN A 186 1.60 -12.00 9.84
C ASN A 186 1.52 -11.79 11.35
N LYS A 187 1.90 -12.82 12.09
CA LYS A 187 1.94 -12.79 13.55
C LYS A 187 3.10 -11.96 14.08
N THR A 188 2.95 -11.45 15.29
CA THR A 188 4.02 -10.75 15.99
C THR A 188 5.24 -11.66 16.18
N LEU A 189 6.40 -11.21 15.74
CA LEU A 189 7.68 -11.89 15.81
C LEU A 189 8.65 -11.15 16.74
N ASN A 190 9.74 -11.81 17.14
CA ASN A 190 10.76 -11.20 17.98
C ASN A 190 11.66 -10.20 17.21
N SER A 191 11.77 -10.38 15.91
CA SER A 191 12.59 -9.55 15.05
C SER A 191 11.87 -9.27 13.73
N ILE A 192 11.97 -8.02 13.24
CA ILE A 192 11.44 -7.65 11.92
C ILE A 192 12.13 -8.40 10.78
N TYR A 193 13.35 -8.88 10.97
CA TYR A 193 14.09 -9.67 9.98
C TYR A 193 13.53 -11.09 9.78
N GLU A 194 12.67 -11.56 10.68
CA GLU A 194 11.98 -12.84 10.55
C GLU A 194 10.71 -12.70 9.69
N VAL A 195 10.19 -11.49 9.49
CA VAL A 195 8.93 -11.25 8.75
C VAL A 195 8.98 -11.77 7.32
N PRO A 196 10.03 -11.52 6.50
CA PRO A 196 10.09 -12.06 5.14
C PRO A 196 10.06 -13.59 5.10
N LEU A 197 10.68 -14.25 6.09
CA LEU A 197 10.68 -15.71 6.19
C LEU A 197 9.29 -16.24 6.51
N LEU A 198 8.59 -15.61 7.45
CA LEU A 198 7.20 -15.94 7.76
C LEU A 198 6.28 -15.76 6.54
N LEU A 199 6.40 -14.66 5.81
CA LEU A 199 5.59 -14.41 4.62
C LEU A 199 5.84 -15.45 3.51
N SER A 200 7.09 -15.91 3.37
CA SER A 200 7.46 -17.00 2.46
C SER A 200 6.92 -18.36 2.94
N GLU A 201 6.98 -18.65 4.24
CA GLU A 201 6.38 -19.86 4.82
C GLU A 201 4.86 -19.90 4.62
N GLU A 202 4.19 -18.76 4.69
CA GLU A 202 2.76 -18.61 4.37
C GLU A 202 2.46 -18.65 2.85
N GLY A 203 3.50 -18.69 2.00
CA GLY A 203 3.38 -18.84 0.55
C GLY A 203 3.08 -17.54 -0.21
N MET A 204 3.27 -16.37 0.41
CA MET A 204 2.99 -15.09 -0.22
C MET A 204 3.85 -14.86 -1.46
N ASP A 205 5.15 -15.20 -1.39
CA ASP A 205 6.09 -15.10 -2.51
C ASP A 205 5.64 -15.93 -3.72
N ARG A 206 5.18 -17.16 -3.49
CA ARG A 206 4.64 -18.02 -4.55
C ARG A 206 3.41 -17.39 -5.21
N ILE A 207 2.46 -16.87 -4.42
CA ILE A 207 1.25 -16.26 -4.96
C ILE A 207 1.60 -15.03 -5.82
N VAL A 208 2.55 -14.22 -5.36
CA VAL A 208 3.02 -13.04 -6.11
C VAL A 208 3.67 -13.43 -7.44
N LEU A 209 4.41 -14.55 -7.48
CA LEU A 209 5.06 -15.03 -8.70
C LEU A 209 4.11 -15.72 -9.69
N GLU A 210 2.99 -16.25 -9.21
CA GLU A 210 1.97 -16.90 -10.03
C GLU A 210 0.99 -15.90 -10.68
N LYS A 211 0.89 -14.70 -10.13
CA LYS A 211 0.05 -13.58 -10.63
C LYS A 211 0.75 -12.77 -11.72
#